data_c2333e4b8b0d03f617986bc1f681ac01
#
_entry.id   c2333e4b8b0d03f617986bc1f681ac01
#
_cell.length_a   1.000
_cell.length_b   1.000
_cell.length_c   1.000
_cell.angle_alpha   90.00
_cell.angle_beta   90.00
_cell.angle_gamma   90.00
#
_symmetry.space_group_name_H-M   'P 1'
#
loop_
_entity.id
_entity.type
_entity.pdbx_description
1 polymer ?
#
loop_
_entity_poly.entity_id
_entity_poly.type
_entity_poly.pdbx_seq_one_letter_code
_entity_poly.pdbx_strand_id
1 'polypeptide(L)'
;MSRTIGYVVALLCTCLTHAAGSEISGRIVTEKAGSAKIFAPAIYDLRGIAVSSSSSNGKTSNGYERIAIWLESKIPAPAQPVKAVMRQRNRRIEPDTLIVPVGSTVEFPNLDPIFHNIFSLSRTQSFDLGYYAEGRSRSVTFSHPGIVQVYCHVHPNMYGVIVVTASRWFGKPAQDGTFALSNLPSGNYRMCVWQKSVGVMHRNITVPETGSLRMNVAIPDEAWEN
;
A
#
# COMPACT_ATOMS: atom_id res chain seq x y z
N MET A 1 -56.75 -21.78 50.20
CA MET A 1 -56.46 -22.25 48.82
C MET A 1 -55.74 -21.13 48.07
N SER A 2 -54.40 -21.17 48.06
CA SER A 2 -53.55 -20.16 47.38
C SER A 2 -52.98 -20.78 46.12
N ARG A 3 -53.32 -20.23 44.98
CA ARG A 3 -52.75 -20.65 43.66
C ARG A 3 -51.54 -19.80 43.31
N THR A 4 -50.39 -20.42 43.32
CA THR A 4 -49.12 -19.81 42.85
C THR A 4 -49.06 -19.98 41.34
N ILE A 5 -49.05 -18.85 40.61
CA ILE A 5 -48.84 -18.78 39.14
C ILE A 5 -47.35 -18.67 38.90
N GLY A 6 -46.73 -19.72 38.39
CA GLY A 6 -45.34 -19.74 37.99
C GLY A 6 -45.18 -19.08 36.58
N TYR A 7 -44.44 -18.02 36.48
CA TYR A 7 -44.02 -17.43 35.20
C TYR A 7 -42.78 -18.14 34.67
N VAL A 8 -42.93 -18.83 33.54
CA VAL A 8 -41.80 -19.38 32.79
C VAL A 8 -41.24 -18.26 31.91
N VAL A 9 -40.08 -17.74 32.27
CA VAL A 9 -39.35 -16.81 31.43
C VAL A 9 -38.56 -17.62 30.42
N ALA A 10 -39.04 -17.66 29.18
CA ALA A 10 -38.28 -18.22 28.05
C ALA A 10 -37.14 -17.26 27.66
N LEU A 11 -35.92 -17.67 27.96
CA LEU A 11 -34.71 -16.97 27.55
C LEU A 11 -34.49 -17.23 26.05
N LEU A 12 -34.89 -16.29 25.17
CA LEU A 12 -34.54 -16.31 23.76
C LEU A 12 -33.05 -16.03 23.63
N CYS A 13 -32.25 -17.09 23.49
CA CYS A 13 -30.86 -16.99 23.12
C CYS A 13 -30.79 -16.62 21.62
N THR A 14 -30.71 -15.33 21.29
CA THR A 14 -30.43 -14.88 19.94
C THR A 14 -28.98 -15.18 19.64
N CYS A 15 -28.69 -16.31 18.98
CA CYS A 15 -27.39 -16.54 18.33
C CYS A 15 -27.19 -15.47 17.26
N LEU A 16 -26.42 -14.45 17.58
CA LEU A 16 -25.82 -13.55 16.58
C LEU A 16 -24.84 -14.39 15.74
N THR A 17 -25.35 -14.98 14.68
CA THR A 17 -24.47 -15.54 13.64
C THR A 17 -23.71 -14.37 13.04
N HIS A 18 -22.46 -14.17 13.46
CA HIS A 18 -21.52 -13.36 12.73
C HIS A 18 -21.36 -14.01 11.36
N ALA A 19 -21.96 -13.43 10.34
CA ALA A 19 -21.69 -13.84 8.98
C ALA A 19 -20.19 -13.72 8.77
N ALA A 20 -19.51 -14.84 8.63
CA ALA A 20 -18.10 -14.88 8.30
C ALA A 20 -17.94 -14.11 6.98
N GLY A 21 -17.29 -12.97 7.02
CA GLY A 21 -17.06 -12.16 5.83
C GLY A 21 -16.28 -12.97 4.79
N SER A 22 -16.59 -12.75 3.53
CA SER A 22 -15.87 -13.39 2.42
C SER A 22 -14.42 -12.92 2.33
N GLU A 23 -13.60 -13.69 1.63
CA GLU A 23 -12.19 -13.40 1.41
C GLU A 23 -11.89 -13.34 -0.10
N ILE A 24 -11.03 -12.40 -0.48
CA ILE A 24 -10.38 -12.42 -1.78
C ILE A 24 -8.94 -12.82 -1.56
N SER A 25 -8.51 -13.88 -2.24
CA SER A 25 -7.13 -14.31 -2.21
C SER A 25 -6.62 -14.62 -3.61
N GLY A 26 -5.30 -14.59 -3.78
CA GLY A 26 -4.72 -14.89 -5.07
C GLY A 26 -3.23 -14.65 -5.12
N ARG A 27 -2.72 -14.56 -6.35
CA ARG A 27 -1.31 -14.29 -6.60
C ARG A 27 -1.16 -13.20 -7.65
N ILE A 28 -0.22 -12.31 -7.43
CA ILE A 28 0.31 -11.43 -8.47
C ILE A 28 1.21 -12.27 -9.35
N VAL A 29 0.91 -12.29 -10.65
CA VAL A 29 1.70 -13.00 -11.66
C VAL A 29 2.43 -11.95 -12.48
N THR A 30 3.75 -12.00 -12.47
CA THR A 30 4.62 -11.17 -13.31
C THR A 30 5.32 -12.11 -14.28
N GLU A 31 5.32 -11.81 -15.56
CA GLU A 31 5.93 -12.72 -16.55
C GLU A 31 7.48 -12.73 -16.49
N LYS A 32 8.10 -11.76 -15.79
CA LYS A 32 9.55 -11.76 -15.48
C LYS A 32 9.82 -11.20 -14.08
N ALA A 33 9.77 -12.05 -13.09
CA ALA A 33 10.32 -11.75 -11.77
C ALA A 33 11.86 -11.82 -11.82
N GLY A 34 12.53 -10.82 -12.34
CA GLY A 34 14.00 -10.94 -12.44
C GLY A 34 14.81 -9.71 -12.78
N SER A 35 14.24 -8.69 -13.37
CA SER A 35 15.03 -7.51 -13.74
C SER A 35 14.30 -6.22 -13.44
N ALA A 36 14.09 -5.92 -12.16
CA ALA A 36 13.72 -4.57 -11.78
C ALA A 36 14.92 -3.65 -12.02
N LYS A 37 15.02 -3.07 -13.21
CA LYS A 37 15.86 -1.90 -13.44
C LYS A 37 15.34 -0.79 -12.55
N ILE A 38 16.19 -0.27 -11.68
CA ILE A 38 15.87 0.89 -10.85
C ILE A 38 15.86 2.10 -11.79
N PHE A 39 14.67 2.60 -12.14
CA PHE A 39 14.55 3.84 -12.89
C PHE A 39 14.51 5.02 -11.93
N ALA A 40 15.50 5.91 -12.06
CA ALA A 40 15.36 7.27 -11.61
C ALA A 40 14.31 7.96 -12.51
N PRO A 41 13.37 8.75 -11.97
CA PRO A 41 12.42 9.46 -12.81
C PRO A 41 13.18 10.42 -13.76
N ALA A 42 12.74 10.50 -15.00
CA ALA A 42 13.32 11.25 -16.11
C ALA A 42 13.53 12.78 -15.90
N ILE A 43 13.22 13.28 -14.72
CA ILE A 43 13.36 14.71 -14.37
C ILE A 43 14.85 15.14 -14.28
N TYR A 44 15.79 14.20 -14.14
CA TYR A 44 17.23 14.48 -13.98
C TYR A 44 18.09 14.13 -15.18
N ASP A 45 17.49 13.71 -16.30
CA ASP A 45 18.24 13.30 -17.50
C ASP A 45 18.74 14.49 -18.37
N LEU A 46 18.79 15.69 -17.80
CA LEU A 46 19.22 16.89 -18.52
C LEU A 46 20.75 17.10 -18.54
N ARG A 47 21.58 16.18 -18.05
CA ARG A 47 23.05 16.38 -18.03
C ARG A 47 23.89 15.16 -18.40
N GLY A 48 23.50 14.36 -19.38
CA GLY A 48 24.41 13.49 -20.12
C GLY A 48 25.51 12.71 -19.36
N ILE A 49 25.31 12.37 -18.08
CA ILE A 49 26.27 11.60 -17.29
C ILE A 49 25.82 10.14 -17.29
N ALA A 50 26.53 9.33 -18.05
CA ALA A 50 26.36 7.87 -18.01
C ALA A 50 26.73 7.36 -16.60
N VAL A 51 25.74 6.94 -15.81
CA VAL A 51 25.97 6.30 -14.53
C VAL A 51 26.19 4.80 -14.77
N SER A 52 27.43 4.36 -14.61
CA SER A 52 27.78 2.94 -14.59
C SER A 52 26.97 2.21 -13.53
N SER A 53 26.19 1.20 -13.93
CA SER A 53 25.46 0.31 -13.03
C SER A 53 26.46 -0.58 -12.29
N SER A 54 26.82 -0.22 -11.05
CA SER A 54 27.51 -1.15 -10.16
C SER A 54 26.48 -2.19 -9.66
N SER A 55 26.67 -3.43 -10.08
CA SER A 55 25.96 -4.60 -9.57
C SER A 55 26.27 -4.75 -8.07
N SER A 56 25.33 -4.36 -7.20
CA SER A 56 25.39 -4.74 -5.79
C SER A 56 24.72 -6.12 -5.63
N ASN A 57 25.49 -7.11 -5.18
CA ASN A 57 25.00 -8.39 -4.67
C ASN A 57 24.12 -8.15 -3.44
N GLY A 58 22.86 -7.82 -3.64
CA GLY A 58 21.82 -7.66 -2.62
C GLY A 58 20.66 -8.57 -2.99
N LYS A 59 20.19 -9.33 -2.01
CA LYS A 59 18.98 -10.16 -2.00
C LYS A 59 18.01 -9.77 -3.11
N THR A 60 17.81 -10.65 -4.07
CA THR A 60 16.88 -10.44 -5.20
C THR A 60 15.50 -10.19 -4.64
N SER A 61 15.10 -8.94 -4.53
CA SER A 61 13.73 -8.60 -4.18
C SER A 61 12.87 -8.94 -5.41
N ASN A 62 11.86 -9.77 -5.22
CA ASN A 62 10.97 -10.19 -6.30
C ASN A 62 10.08 -9.04 -6.82
N GLY A 63 10.27 -7.82 -6.34
CA GLY A 63 9.50 -6.63 -6.72
C GLY A 63 8.08 -6.56 -6.13
N TYR A 64 7.61 -7.63 -5.50
CA TYR A 64 6.26 -7.68 -4.91
C TYR A 64 6.07 -6.70 -3.76
N GLU A 65 7.11 -6.35 -3.02
CA GLU A 65 7.07 -5.33 -1.97
C GLU A 65 6.75 -3.92 -2.48
N ARG A 66 6.84 -3.71 -3.81
CA ARG A 66 6.52 -2.45 -4.51
C ARG A 66 5.11 -2.41 -5.08
N ILE A 67 4.28 -3.37 -4.71
CA ILE A 67 2.90 -3.46 -5.15
C ILE A 67 2.00 -3.09 -3.98
N ALA A 68 0.98 -2.27 -4.24
CA ALA A 68 -0.10 -1.99 -3.31
C ALA A 68 -1.44 -2.43 -3.91
N ILE A 69 -2.27 -3.05 -3.10
CA ILE A 69 -3.57 -3.59 -3.48
C ILE A 69 -4.63 -2.96 -2.57
N TRP A 70 -5.74 -2.49 -3.14
CA TRP A 70 -6.90 -2.05 -2.35
C TRP A 70 -8.19 -2.28 -3.12
N LEU A 71 -9.31 -2.26 -2.39
CA LEU A 71 -10.64 -2.38 -2.96
C LEU A 71 -11.40 -1.07 -2.78
N GLU A 72 -12.01 -0.61 -3.84
CA GLU A 72 -12.96 0.49 -3.80
C GLU A 72 -14.39 -0.06 -3.90
N SER A 73 -15.29 0.51 -3.13
CA SER A 73 -16.70 0.14 -3.07
C SER A 73 -17.57 1.40 -3.12
N LYS A 74 -18.80 1.25 -3.64
CA LYS A 74 -19.82 2.31 -3.54
C LYS A 74 -20.29 2.53 -2.10
N ILE A 75 -20.16 1.50 -1.26
CA ILE A 75 -20.47 1.59 0.17
C ILE A 75 -19.20 2.06 0.87
N PRO A 76 -19.22 3.24 1.52
CA PRO A 76 -18.06 3.73 2.26
C PRO A 76 -17.65 2.75 3.36
N ALA A 77 -16.39 2.37 3.36
CA ALA A 77 -15.82 1.51 4.39
C ALA A 77 -14.44 2.07 4.80
N PRO A 78 -14.42 3.19 5.54
CA PRO A 78 -13.17 3.82 5.91
C PRO A 78 -12.36 2.96 6.87
N ALA A 79 -11.05 2.94 6.68
CA ALA A 79 -10.12 2.41 7.66
C ALA A 79 -9.79 3.48 8.68
N GLN A 80 -9.38 3.05 9.88
CA GLN A 80 -8.88 3.97 10.88
C GLN A 80 -7.50 4.50 10.46
N PRO A 81 -7.25 5.82 10.62
CA PRO A 81 -5.94 6.40 10.39
C PRO A 81 -4.87 5.74 11.28
N VAL A 82 -3.67 5.61 10.74
CA VAL A 82 -2.53 5.00 11.45
C VAL A 82 -1.34 5.94 11.48
N LYS A 83 -0.40 5.67 12.41
CA LYS A 83 0.96 6.23 12.34
C LYS A 83 1.85 5.21 11.66
N ALA A 84 2.50 5.63 10.58
CA ALA A 84 3.41 4.80 9.81
C ALA A 84 4.78 5.46 9.69
N VAL A 85 5.80 4.69 9.34
CA VAL A 85 7.18 5.18 9.26
C VAL A 85 7.77 4.83 7.90
N MET A 86 8.44 5.81 7.30
CA MET A 86 9.18 5.68 6.05
C MET A 86 10.58 6.26 6.27
N ARG A 87 11.57 5.39 6.52
CA ARG A 87 12.92 5.77 6.97
C ARG A 87 13.81 6.20 5.82
N GLN A 88 14.72 7.10 6.11
CA GLN A 88 15.85 7.41 5.25
C GLN A 88 17.08 6.68 5.81
N ARG A 89 17.55 5.68 5.08
CA ARG A 89 18.67 4.82 5.48
C ARG A 89 19.48 4.37 4.27
N ASN A 90 20.81 4.44 4.36
CA ASN A 90 21.71 4.04 3.28
C ASN A 90 21.39 4.77 1.95
N ARG A 91 21.03 6.06 2.03
CA ARG A 91 20.57 6.86 0.89
C ARG A 91 19.39 6.24 0.13
N ARG A 92 18.46 5.63 0.89
CA ARG A 92 17.21 5.04 0.39
C ARG A 92 16.04 5.46 1.26
N ILE A 93 14.86 5.35 0.71
CA ILE A 93 13.59 5.46 1.44
C ILE A 93 13.07 4.05 1.69
N GLU A 94 12.83 3.70 2.96
CA GLU A 94 12.42 2.35 3.39
C GLU A 94 11.18 2.38 4.31
N PRO A 95 10.13 1.63 3.97
CA PRO A 95 9.92 0.92 2.72
C PRO A 95 9.80 1.89 1.54
N ASP A 96 10.15 1.45 0.32
CA ASP A 96 10.01 2.27 -0.89
C ASP A 96 8.55 2.40 -1.34
N THR A 97 7.67 1.54 -0.88
CA THR A 97 6.23 1.58 -1.11
C THR A 97 5.48 1.37 0.19
N LEU A 98 4.64 2.33 0.55
CA LEU A 98 3.79 2.30 1.72
C LEU A 98 2.33 2.44 1.30
N ILE A 99 1.41 1.73 1.95
CA ILE A 99 -0.03 1.95 1.80
C ILE A 99 -0.63 2.28 3.15
N VAL A 100 -1.40 3.36 3.21
CA VAL A 100 -2.01 3.87 4.44
C VAL A 100 -3.44 4.37 4.20
N PRO A 101 -4.32 4.31 5.20
CA PRO A 101 -5.63 4.96 5.15
C PRO A 101 -5.53 6.49 5.09
N VAL A 102 -6.56 7.12 4.52
CA VAL A 102 -6.77 8.56 4.63
C VAL A 102 -6.76 9.01 6.10
N GLY A 103 -6.16 10.15 6.40
CA GLY A 103 -5.99 10.69 7.74
C GLY A 103 -4.73 10.17 8.47
N SER A 104 -4.02 9.21 7.90
CA SER A 104 -2.79 8.65 8.50
C SER A 104 -1.65 9.66 8.48
N THR A 105 -0.79 9.56 9.49
CA THR A 105 0.44 10.35 9.59
C THR A 105 1.63 9.44 9.30
N VAL A 106 2.48 9.84 8.36
CA VAL A 106 3.74 9.16 8.07
C VAL A 106 4.90 9.99 8.61
N GLU A 107 5.73 9.32 9.38
CA GLU A 107 6.96 9.86 9.94
C GLU A 107 8.16 9.48 9.06
N PHE A 108 9.08 10.44 8.87
CA PHE A 108 10.26 10.29 8.02
C PHE A 108 11.54 10.52 8.84
N PRO A 109 12.01 9.53 9.64
CA PRO A 109 13.26 9.65 10.37
C PRO A 109 14.45 9.55 9.43
N ASN A 110 15.46 10.42 9.65
CA ASN A 110 16.75 10.33 8.99
C ASN A 110 17.70 9.49 9.87
N LEU A 111 18.12 8.34 9.35
CA LEU A 111 19.05 7.41 10.02
C LEU A 111 20.44 7.39 9.38
N ASP A 112 20.70 8.30 8.43
CA ASP A 112 22.01 8.44 7.78
C ASP A 112 22.80 9.59 8.40
N PRO A 113 24.15 9.49 8.50
CA PRO A 113 25.01 10.52 9.08
C PRO A 113 25.19 11.73 8.15
N ILE A 114 24.23 12.01 7.29
CA ILE A 114 24.20 13.11 6.34
C ILE A 114 22.83 13.78 6.34
N PHE A 115 22.77 15.02 5.87
CA PHE A 115 21.50 15.72 5.70
C PHE A 115 20.71 15.12 4.55
N HIS A 116 19.42 14.89 4.78
CA HIS A 116 18.43 14.58 3.76
C HIS A 116 17.27 15.57 3.85
N ASN A 117 16.45 15.58 2.80
CA ASN A 117 15.11 16.12 2.88
C ASN A 117 14.10 15.13 2.27
N ILE A 118 12.83 15.32 2.58
CA ILE A 118 11.73 14.61 1.92
C ILE A 118 10.77 15.64 1.36
N PHE A 119 10.44 15.49 0.08
CA PHE A 119 9.46 16.34 -0.59
C PHE A 119 8.58 15.55 -1.55
N SER A 120 7.44 16.12 -1.92
CA SER A 120 6.51 15.60 -2.92
C SER A 120 5.98 16.73 -3.77
N LEU A 121 5.87 16.49 -5.08
CA LEU A 121 5.20 17.35 -6.05
C LEU A 121 3.88 16.73 -6.55
N SER A 122 3.41 15.67 -5.90
CA SER A 122 2.20 14.98 -6.32
C SER A 122 0.96 15.86 -6.17
N ARG A 123 0.08 15.81 -7.16
CA ARG A 123 -1.20 16.56 -7.14
C ARG A 123 -2.07 16.21 -5.94
N THR A 124 -2.03 14.96 -5.49
CA THR A 124 -2.77 14.49 -4.31
C THR A 124 -2.35 15.23 -3.07
N GLN A 125 -1.03 15.42 -2.90
CA GLN A 125 -0.47 16.18 -1.80
C GLN A 125 0.98 16.57 -2.11
N SER A 126 1.24 17.86 -2.19
CA SER A 126 2.59 18.42 -2.33
C SER A 126 3.07 18.91 -0.96
N PHE A 127 4.34 18.71 -0.68
CA PHE A 127 5.01 19.21 0.53
C PHE A 127 6.54 19.20 0.36
N ASP A 128 7.22 19.97 1.19
CA ASP A 128 8.66 19.93 1.36
C ASP A 128 8.98 20.03 2.85
N LEU A 129 9.66 19.03 3.39
CA LEU A 129 10.01 18.98 4.80
C LEU A 129 11.32 19.71 5.12
N GLY A 130 12.00 20.27 4.11
CA GLY A 130 13.31 20.89 4.27
C GLY A 130 14.39 19.87 4.65
N TYR A 131 15.62 20.36 4.84
CA TYR A 131 16.75 19.53 5.22
C TYR A 131 16.78 19.25 6.72
N TYR A 132 17.14 18.02 7.11
CA TYR A 132 17.34 17.65 8.52
C TYR A 132 18.41 16.58 8.68
N ALA A 133 19.11 16.68 9.82
CA ALA A 133 20.27 15.84 10.16
C ALA A 133 19.87 14.45 10.64
N GLU A 134 20.87 13.59 10.84
CA GLU A 134 20.75 12.29 11.48
C GLU A 134 19.99 12.37 12.83
N GLY A 135 19.16 11.37 13.11
CA GLY A 135 18.37 11.24 14.34
C GLY A 135 17.18 12.20 14.42
N ARG A 136 16.99 13.08 13.43
CA ARG A 136 15.82 13.93 13.34
C ARG A 136 14.73 13.26 12.51
N SER A 137 13.49 13.58 12.85
CA SER A 137 12.31 13.10 12.14
C SER A 137 11.36 14.23 11.82
N ARG A 138 10.63 14.11 10.73
CA ARG A 138 9.53 14.99 10.34
C ARG A 138 8.35 14.15 9.87
N SER A 139 7.15 14.72 9.87
CA SER A 139 5.94 13.96 9.56
C SER A 139 4.97 14.75 8.69
N VAL A 140 4.14 14.01 7.95
CA VAL A 140 3.05 14.54 7.12
C VAL A 140 1.80 13.72 7.38
N THR A 141 0.65 14.40 7.52
CA THR A 141 -0.66 13.75 7.56
C THR A 141 -1.29 13.78 6.17
N PHE A 142 -1.78 12.62 5.71
CA PHE A 142 -2.31 12.41 4.36
C PHE A 142 -3.84 12.43 4.37
N SER A 143 -4.44 13.55 3.98
CA SER A 143 -5.90 13.79 4.10
C SER A 143 -6.71 13.41 2.85
N HIS A 144 -6.06 13.12 1.74
CA HIS A 144 -6.73 12.83 0.46
C HIS A 144 -6.25 11.49 -0.11
N PRO A 145 -7.17 10.65 -0.65
CA PRO A 145 -6.77 9.40 -1.28
C PRO A 145 -6.03 9.66 -2.59
N GLY A 146 -5.09 8.79 -2.92
CA GLY A 146 -4.32 8.84 -4.17
C GLY A 146 -2.88 8.42 -3.99
N ILE A 147 -2.08 8.66 -5.02
CA ILE A 147 -0.66 8.29 -5.06
C ILE A 147 0.18 9.53 -4.76
N VAL A 148 1.06 9.41 -3.78
CA VAL A 148 2.02 10.45 -3.39
C VAL A 148 3.43 9.91 -3.56
N GLN A 149 4.16 10.49 -4.50
CA GLN A 149 5.57 10.17 -4.76
C GLN A 149 6.44 11.05 -3.88
N VAL A 150 7.41 10.46 -3.20
CA VAL A 150 8.32 11.15 -2.31
C VAL A 150 9.77 11.01 -2.78
N TYR A 151 10.52 12.09 -2.65
CA TYR A 151 11.88 12.22 -3.17
C TYR A 151 12.80 12.92 -2.17
N CYS A 152 14.11 12.88 -2.44
CA CYS A 152 15.12 13.68 -1.78
C CYS A 152 15.84 14.58 -2.80
N HIS A 153 16.06 15.87 -2.51
CA HIS A 153 16.72 16.80 -3.43
C HIS A 153 18.20 16.47 -3.70
N VAL A 154 18.89 15.90 -2.70
CA VAL A 154 20.34 15.65 -2.80
C VAL A 154 20.71 14.28 -3.35
N HIS A 155 19.78 13.34 -3.37
CA HIS A 155 20.03 11.96 -3.79
C HIS A 155 18.97 11.51 -4.80
N PRO A 156 19.23 11.53 -6.10
CA PRO A 156 18.23 11.23 -7.14
C PRO A 156 17.65 9.80 -7.03
N ASN A 157 18.39 8.88 -6.42
CA ASN A 157 17.92 7.49 -6.22
C ASN A 157 17.05 7.31 -4.97
N MET A 158 16.88 8.35 -4.14
CA MET A 158 15.98 8.31 -2.98
C MET A 158 14.55 8.60 -3.42
N TYR A 159 13.83 7.55 -3.70
CA TYR A 159 12.46 7.57 -4.17
C TYR A 159 11.58 6.61 -3.35
N GLY A 160 10.37 7.01 -3.08
CA GLY A 160 9.35 6.18 -2.46
C GLY A 160 7.94 6.59 -2.89
N VAL A 161 6.98 5.74 -2.59
CA VAL A 161 5.57 5.98 -2.89
C VAL A 161 4.71 5.69 -1.68
N ILE A 162 3.76 6.58 -1.44
CA ILE A 162 2.71 6.40 -0.45
C ILE A 162 1.38 6.30 -1.20
N VAL A 163 0.75 5.15 -1.12
CA VAL A 163 -0.62 4.92 -1.59
C VAL A 163 -1.56 5.27 -0.45
N VAL A 164 -2.33 6.33 -0.59
CA VAL A 164 -3.32 6.75 0.39
C VAL A 164 -4.69 6.23 -0.05
N THR A 165 -5.29 5.35 0.74
CA THR A 165 -6.57 4.72 0.39
C THR A 165 -7.70 5.15 1.32
N ALA A 166 -8.90 5.33 0.76
CA ALA A 166 -10.13 5.53 1.54
C ALA A 166 -10.75 4.21 2.02
N SER A 167 -10.22 3.08 1.55
CA SER A 167 -10.76 1.75 1.84
C SER A 167 -10.10 1.13 3.06
N ARG A 168 -10.87 0.32 3.80
CA ARG A 168 -10.34 -0.54 4.86
C ARG A 168 -9.74 -1.85 4.35
N TRP A 169 -10.01 -2.23 3.11
CA TRP A 169 -9.48 -3.44 2.49
C TRP A 169 -8.31 -3.08 1.58
N PHE A 170 -7.13 -3.19 2.13
CA PHE A 170 -5.88 -2.92 1.44
C PHE A 170 -4.75 -3.76 1.99
N GLY A 171 -3.69 -3.92 1.23
CA GLY A 171 -2.51 -4.64 1.64
C GLY A 171 -1.42 -4.64 0.59
N LYS A 172 -0.41 -5.43 0.84
CA LYS A 172 0.69 -5.71 -0.09
C LYS A 172 0.79 -7.22 -0.29
N PRO A 173 1.23 -7.68 -1.46
CA PRO A 173 1.55 -9.08 -1.64
C PRO A 173 2.69 -9.52 -0.70
N ALA A 174 2.68 -10.79 -0.35
CA ALA A 174 3.81 -11.44 0.30
C ALA A 174 5.00 -11.59 -0.69
N GLN A 175 6.15 -12.03 -0.18
CA GLN A 175 7.37 -12.18 -1.00
C GLN A 175 7.22 -13.19 -2.15
N ASP A 176 6.28 -14.11 -2.07
CA ASP A 176 5.95 -15.07 -3.11
C ASP A 176 4.85 -14.59 -4.07
N GLY A 177 4.40 -13.34 -3.92
CA GLY A 177 3.35 -12.72 -4.71
C GLY A 177 1.92 -13.03 -4.25
N THR A 178 1.72 -13.84 -3.23
CA THR A 178 0.38 -14.14 -2.70
C THR A 178 -0.20 -12.94 -1.95
N PHE A 179 -1.51 -12.78 -2.02
CA PHE A 179 -2.24 -11.77 -1.26
C PHE A 179 -3.58 -12.32 -0.75
N ALA A 180 -4.07 -11.74 0.34
CA ALA A 180 -5.40 -11.99 0.87
C ALA A 180 -6.01 -10.71 1.45
N LEU A 181 -7.29 -10.50 1.19
CA LEU A 181 -8.11 -9.44 1.78
C LEU A 181 -9.34 -10.10 2.37
N SER A 182 -9.52 -10.02 3.69
CA SER A 182 -10.53 -10.75 4.43
C SER A 182 -11.62 -9.83 5.00
N ASN A 183 -12.69 -10.44 5.51
CA ASN A 183 -13.83 -9.75 6.11
C ASN A 183 -14.53 -8.77 5.15
N LEU A 184 -14.71 -9.21 3.91
CA LEU A 184 -15.43 -8.44 2.91
C LEU A 184 -16.92 -8.78 2.95
N PRO A 185 -17.81 -7.78 2.99
CA PRO A 185 -19.19 -7.97 2.61
C PRO A 185 -19.32 -8.48 1.18
N SER A 186 -20.35 -9.26 0.89
CA SER A 186 -20.69 -9.59 -0.49
C SER A 186 -21.04 -8.34 -1.29
N GLY A 187 -20.72 -8.33 -2.58
CA GLY A 187 -21.03 -7.19 -3.44
C GLY A 187 -19.99 -6.92 -4.52
N ASN A 188 -20.19 -5.81 -5.20
CA ASN A 188 -19.33 -5.38 -6.29
C ASN A 188 -18.26 -4.41 -5.81
N TYR A 189 -17.02 -4.70 -6.19
CA TYR A 189 -15.84 -3.91 -5.85
C TYR A 189 -15.04 -3.60 -7.09
N ARG A 190 -14.30 -2.50 -7.05
CA ARG A 190 -13.22 -2.22 -7.98
C ARG A 190 -11.91 -2.53 -7.26
N MET A 191 -11.27 -3.62 -7.65
CA MET A 191 -9.92 -3.95 -7.20
C MET A 191 -8.94 -3.04 -7.90
N CYS A 192 -8.08 -2.40 -7.13
CA CYS A 192 -7.03 -1.52 -7.60
C CYS A 192 -5.69 -2.12 -7.22
N VAL A 193 -4.77 -2.15 -8.17
CA VAL A 193 -3.40 -2.62 -7.97
C VAL A 193 -2.45 -1.56 -8.51
N TRP A 194 -1.63 -1.00 -7.64
CA TRP A 194 -0.59 -0.07 -8.03
C TRP A 194 0.76 -0.76 -8.12
N GLN A 195 1.48 -0.45 -9.17
CA GLN A 195 2.87 -0.82 -9.39
C GLN A 195 3.58 0.34 -10.09
N LYS A 196 4.86 0.58 -9.75
CA LYS A 196 5.60 1.78 -10.15
C LYS A 196 5.60 2.04 -11.66
N SER A 197 5.83 1.03 -12.47
CA SER A 197 5.99 1.17 -13.93
C SER A 197 4.66 1.22 -14.68
N VAL A 198 3.60 0.64 -14.10
CA VAL A 198 2.24 0.58 -14.72
C VAL A 198 1.34 1.69 -14.23
N GLY A 199 1.57 2.19 -13.01
CA GLY A 199 0.60 3.03 -12.32
C GLY A 199 -0.49 2.21 -11.65
N VAL A 200 -1.74 2.67 -11.72
CA VAL A 200 -2.88 1.99 -11.09
C VAL A 200 -3.66 1.20 -12.15
N MET A 201 -3.74 -0.10 -11.96
CA MET A 201 -4.63 -0.99 -12.71
C MET A 201 -5.93 -1.19 -11.96
N HIS A 202 -7.03 -1.37 -12.69
CA HIS A 202 -8.36 -1.57 -12.13
C HIS A 202 -9.01 -2.83 -12.67
N ARG A 203 -9.69 -3.58 -11.81
CA ARG A 203 -10.51 -4.72 -12.18
C ARG A 203 -11.80 -4.75 -11.37
N ASN A 204 -12.94 -4.82 -12.05
CA ASN A 204 -14.22 -5.04 -11.37
C ASN A 204 -14.34 -6.51 -10.95
N ILE A 205 -14.75 -6.74 -9.72
CA ILE A 205 -14.93 -8.04 -9.13
C ILE A 205 -16.24 -8.10 -8.35
N THR A 206 -16.82 -9.29 -8.24
CA THR A 206 -17.98 -9.56 -7.39
C THR A 206 -17.58 -10.52 -6.30
N VAL A 207 -17.72 -10.10 -5.04
CA VAL A 207 -17.48 -10.91 -3.86
C VAL A 207 -18.75 -11.70 -3.56
N PRO A 208 -18.69 -13.03 -3.47
CA PRO A 208 -19.86 -13.87 -3.18
C PRO A 208 -20.36 -13.66 -1.74
N GLU A 209 -21.58 -14.07 -1.46
CA GLU A 209 -22.17 -14.00 -0.11
C GLU A 209 -21.45 -14.91 0.88
N THR A 210 -20.95 -16.04 0.42
CA THR A 210 -20.21 -17.00 1.23
C THR A 210 -19.01 -17.52 0.48
N GLY A 211 -17.94 -17.85 1.22
CA GLY A 211 -16.75 -18.48 0.69
C GLY A 211 -15.65 -17.48 0.32
N SER A 212 -14.80 -17.87 -0.61
CA SER A 212 -13.64 -17.08 -1.06
C SER A 212 -13.63 -16.88 -2.57
N LEU A 213 -13.22 -15.69 -3.01
CA LEU A 213 -12.91 -15.41 -4.41
C LEU A 213 -11.41 -15.60 -4.61
N ARG A 214 -11.02 -16.61 -5.38
CA ARG A 214 -9.63 -16.82 -5.77
C ARG A 214 -9.37 -16.25 -7.16
N MET A 215 -8.29 -15.47 -7.30
CA MET A 215 -7.95 -14.86 -8.57
C MET A 215 -6.47 -14.54 -8.68
N ASN A 216 -5.91 -14.70 -9.88
CA ASN A 216 -4.59 -14.17 -10.17
C ASN A 216 -4.71 -12.80 -10.83
N VAL A 217 -3.76 -11.93 -10.51
CA VAL A 217 -3.63 -10.60 -11.11
C VAL A 217 -2.33 -10.58 -11.89
N ALA A 218 -2.45 -10.51 -13.22
CA ALA A 218 -1.29 -10.34 -14.09
C ALA A 218 -0.90 -8.87 -14.15
N ILE A 219 0.38 -8.59 -13.97
CA ILE A 219 0.99 -7.30 -14.24
C ILE A 219 1.72 -7.43 -15.57
N PRO A 220 1.41 -6.59 -16.59
CA PRO A 220 2.04 -6.68 -17.90
C PRO A 220 3.56 -6.54 -17.84
N ASP A 221 4.29 -7.32 -18.64
CA ASP A 221 5.76 -7.32 -18.71
C ASP A 221 6.35 -5.96 -19.10
N GLU A 222 5.71 -5.29 -20.04
CA GLU A 222 6.10 -3.94 -20.49
C GLU A 222 6.21 -2.94 -19.33
N ALA A 223 5.56 -3.26 -18.23
CA ALA A 223 5.61 -2.52 -16.97
C ALA A 223 6.97 -2.60 -16.26
N TRP A 224 7.81 -3.56 -16.60
CA TRP A 224 9.10 -3.78 -15.93
C TRP A 224 10.28 -3.29 -16.76
N GLU A 225 10.04 -2.96 -18.03
CA GLU A 225 11.07 -2.54 -18.99
C GLU A 225 11.30 -1.02 -19.09
N ASN A 226 10.47 -0.19 -18.39
CA ASN A 226 10.57 1.29 -18.39
C ASN A 226 11.00 1.88 -17.05
#